data_a3c2e288b74045d9588153f026a4865c
#
_entry.id   a3c2e288b74045d9588153f026a4865c
#
_cell.length_a   1.000
_cell.length_b   1.000
_cell.length_c   1.000
_cell.angle_alpha   90.00
_cell.angle_beta   90.00
_cell.angle_gamma   90.00
#
_symmetry.space_group_name_H-M   'P 1'
#
loop_
_entity.id
_entity.type
_entity.pdbx_description
1 polymer ?
#
loop_
_entity_poly.entity_id
_entity_poly.type
_entity_poly.pdbx_seq_one_letter_code
_entity_poly.pdbx_strand_id
1 'polypeptide(L)'
;MPCEWNNKIVVTREELVPAFYSSWRALRGQLDRYKDKPYGIKRARQGKGSGNCVLIDFDTLPSDVQASLGDPRKLNHILEKFYKPDPSAVAFFTSEKTGVKGLSPEKQEEYIINAQVLNAAIALRDARIDEHLKRSGRRPKRLDETVCDDVRSFNAVLRLKFGEGHTLPENPRRLAEKMRIYQEEGYRCLITGAFGNTNAARKTEKTVYLLESMFARDKTKPNPTDVARRYDAFLGGYVELFDAATG
;
A
#
# COMPACT_ATOMS: atom_id res chain seq x y z
N MET A 1 5.67 -19.96 10.64
CA MET A 1 4.33 -19.60 10.13
C MET A 1 4.43 -19.33 8.63
N PRO A 2 3.45 -19.77 7.82
CA PRO A 2 3.43 -19.47 6.39
C PRO A 2 3.56 -17.97 6.14
N CYS A 3 4.35 -17.58 5.13
CA CYS A 3 4.61 -16.18 4.79
C CYS A 3 4.44 -15.95 3.28
N GLU A 4 4.30 -14.70 2.88
CA GLU A 4 4.18 -14.34 1.47
C GLU A 4 5.57 -14.17 0.83
N TRP A 5 5.72 -14.74 -0.37
CA TRP A 5 6.89 -14.55 -1.24
C TRP A 5 6.47 -14.59 -2.72
N ASN A 6 6.74 -13.53 -3.46
CA ASN A 6 6.38 -13.39 -4.89
C ASN A 6 4.91 -13.74 -5.18
N ASN A 7 3.97 -13.14 -4.48
CA ASN A 7 2.51 -13.36 -4.57
C ASN A 7 2.08 -14.83 -4.32
N LYS A 8 2.89 -15.61 -3.60
CA LYS A 8 2.57 -16.96 -3.17
C LYS A 8 2.73 -17.09 -1.67
N ILE A 9 1.87 -17.86 -1.06
CA ILE A 9 2.07 -18.28 0.32
C ILE A 9 3.09 -19.42 0.32
N VAL A 10 4.12 -19.28 1.12
CA VAL A 10 5.22 -20.23 1.19
C VAL A 10 5.51 -20.64 2.63
N VAL A 11 6.08 -21.81 2.76
CA VAL A 11 6.45 -22.43 4.04
C VAL A 11 7.92 -22.82 3.98
N THR A 12 8.62 -22.69 5.09
CA THR A 12 10.02 -23.09 5.20
C THR A 12 10.14 -24.58 5.52
N ARG A 13 11.35 -25.13 5.32
CA ARG A 13 11.66 -26.52 5.69
C ARG A 13 11.44 -26.76 7.19
N GLU A 14 11.85 -25.82 8.03
CA GLU A 14 11.81 -25.92 9.48
C GLU A 14 10.37 -26.04 10.02
N GLU A 15 9.41 -25.48 9.31
CA GLU A 15 7.99 -25.56 9.68
C GLU A 15 7.36 -26.91 9.29
N LEU A 16 7.93 -27.60 8.30
CA LEU A 16 7.43 -28.87 7.83
C LEU A 16 8.16 -30.07 8.48
N VAL A 17 9.38 -29.89 8.90
CA VAL A 17 10.23 -30.94 9.49
C VAL A 17 10.64 -30.52 10.91
N PRO A 18 10.43 -31.32 11.94
CA PRO A 18 9.88 -32.69 11.94
C PRO A 18 8.36 -32.79 12.05
N ALA A 19 7.61 -31.69 12.08
CA ALA A 19 6.19 -31.68 12.44
C ALA A 19 5.31 -32.58 11.53
N PHE A 20 5.53 -32.53 10.21
CA PHE A 20 4.73 -33.28 9.23
C PHE A 20 5.54 -34.33 8.44
N TYR A 21 6.85 -34.14 8.39
CA TYR A 21 7.77 -35.04 7.70
C TYR A 21 8.87 -35.48 8.66
N SER A 22 9.12 -36.77 8.75
CA SER A 22 10.10 -37.32 9.67
C SER A 22 11.54 -36.81 9.43
N SER A 23 11.86 -36.42 8.21
CA SER A 23 13.17 -35.88 7.87
C SER A 23 13.12 -35.02 6.59
N TRP A 24 14.14 -34.15 6.43
CA TRP A 24 14.35 -33.42 5.19
C TRP A 24 14.50 -34.33 3.96
N ARG A 25 15.11 -35.50 4.12
CA ARG A 25 15.27 -36.48 3.04
C ARG A 25 13.92 -36.99 2.53
N ALA A 26 12.97 -37.25 3.42
CA ALA A 26 11.61 -37.66 3.08
C ALA A 26 10.85 -36.57 2.31
N LEU A 27 10.88 -35.34 2.81
CA LEU A 27 10.23 -34.17 2.16
C LEU A 27 10.88 -33.91 0.78
N ARG A 28 12.21 -33.92 0.70
CA ARG A 28 12.95 -33.74 -0.55
C ARG A 28 12.59 -34.79 -1.59
N GLY A 29 12.49 -36.06 -1.16
CA GLY A 29 12.08 -37.14 -2.05
C GLY A 29 10.70 -36.92 -2.68
N GLN A 30 9.75 -36.36 -1.92
CA GLN A 30 8.47 -36.01 -2.48
C GLN A 30 8.54 -34.79 -3.44
N LEU A 31 9.26 -33.75 -3.06
CA LEU A 31 9.48 -32.57 -3.92
C LEU A 31 10.14 -32.91 -5.25
N ASP A 32 11.09 -33.87 -5.25
CA ASP A 32 11.78 -34.32 -6.47
C ASP A 32 10.87 -35.24 -7.30
N ARG A 33 10.06 -36.10 -6.67
CA ARG A 33 9.09 -37.00 -7.34
C ARG A 33 7.99 -36.22 -8.09
N TYR A 34 7.55 -35.12 -7.55
CA TYR A 34 6.43 -34.33 -8.11
C TYR A 34 6.89 -33.08 -8.86
N LYS A 35 8.18 -32.90 -9.09
CA LYS A 35 8.76 -31.70 -9.71
C LYS A 35 8.08 -31.31 -11.02
N ASP A 36 7.93 -32.27 -11.92
CA ASP A 36 7.43 -32.05 -13.29
C ASP A 36 5.96 -32.48 -13.45
N LYS A 37 5.27 -32.86 -12.36
CA LYS A 37 3.87 -33.28 -12.39
C LYS A 37 2.94 -32.10 -12.11
N PRO A 38 1.73 -32.03 -12.68
CA PRO A 38 0.78 -30.96 -12.40
C PRO A 38 0.22 -30.99 -10.96
N TYR A 39 0.43 -32.06 -10.21
CA TYR A 39 -0.04 -32.29 -8.85
C TYR A 39 1.13 -32.55 -7.89
N GLY A 40 0.83 -32.54 -6.57
CA GLY A 40 1.80 -32.79 -5.50
C GLY A 40 2.57 -31.55 -5.08
N ILE A 41 3.42 -31.71 -4.07
CA ILE A 41 4.12 -30.62 -3.40
C ILE A 41 5.15 -29.96 -4.33
N LYS A 42 5.13 -28.63 -4.38
CA LYS A 42 6.02 -27.83 -5.24
C LYS A 42 6.97 -26.97 -4.43
N ARG A 43 8.16 -26.76 -5.00
CA ARG A 43 9.08 -25.72 -4.51
C ARG A 43 8.71 -24.39 -5.13
N ALA A 44 8.52 -23.36 -4.31
CA ALA A 44 8.43 -21.98 -4.76
C ALA A 44 9.83 -21.41 -5.03
N ARG A 45 10.84 -21.79 -4.20
CA ARG A 45 12.23 -21.38 -4.37
C ARG A 45 13.19 -22.52 -4.01
N GLN A 46 14.23 -22.72 -4.82
CA GLN A 46 15.35 -23.59 -4.45
C GLN A 46 16.30 -22.84 -3.50
N GLY A 47 16.70 -23.51 -2.41
CA GLY A 47 17.76 -22.99 -1.55
C GLY A 47 19.11 -23.07 -2.26
N LYS A 48 19.87 -21.98 -2.23
CA LYS A 48 21.24 -21.93 -2.78
C LYS A 48 22.14 -21.20 -1.79
N GLY A 49 23.14 -21.90 -1.25
CA GLY A 49 24.15 -21.29 -0.37
C GLY A 49 23.68 -20.92 1.03
N SER A 50 24.56 -20.27 1.80
CA SER A 50 24.25 -19.76 3.14
C SER A 50 23.24 -18.63 3.08
N GLY A 51 22.13 -18.76 3.80
CA GLY A 51 21.09 -17.72 3.92
C GLY A 51 19.87 -17.87 2.99
N ASN A 52 19.90 -18.72 1.96
CA ASN A 52 18.75 -18.96 1.09
C ASN A 52 18.01 -20.25 1.45
N CYS A 53 16.99 -20.15 2.29
CA CYS A 53 16.14 -21.30 2.63
C CYS A 53 15.33 -21.79 1.42
N VAL A 54 15.05 -23.09 1.39
CA VAL A 54 14.08 -23.68 0.46
C VAL A 54 12.70 -23.21 0.87
N LEU A 55 11.96 -22.67 -0.08
CA LEU A 55 10.56 -22.28 0.10
C LEU A 55 9.66 -23.26 -0.66
N ILE A 56 8.61 -23.71 0.00
CA ILE A 56 7.65 -24.69 -0.50
C ILE A 56 6.31 -23.96 -0.65
N ASP A 57 5.65 -24.18 -1.77
CA ASP A 57 4.37 -23.56 -2.09
C ASP A 57 3.27 -24.15 -1.20
N PHE A 58 2.66 -23.30 -0.35
CA PHE A 58 1.65 -23.70 0.63
C PHE A 58 0.41 -24.31 -0.01
N ASP A 59 -0.03 -23.79 -1.16
CA ASP A 59 -1.24 -24.24 -1.84
C ASP A 59 -1.09 -25.65 -2.43
N THR A 60 0.15 -26.14 -2.55
CA THR A 60 0.45 -27.48 -3.03
C THR A 60 0.61 -28.52 -1.92
N LEU A 61 0.56 -28.10 -0.66
CA LEU A 61 0.64 -29.00 0.49
C LEU A 61 -0.67 -29.81 0.66
N PRO A 62 -0.61 -31.00 1.28
CA PRO A 62 -1.82 -31.72 1.68
C PRO A 62 -2.73 -30.88 2.58
N SER A 63 -4.05 -31.06 2.44
CA SER A 63 -5.06 -30.26 3.15
C SER A 63 -4.97 -30.34 4.67
N ASP A 64 -4.58 -31.47 5.21
CA ASP A 64 -4.32 -31.67 6.64
C ASP A 64 -3.14 -30.86 7.15
N VAL A 65 -2.07 -30.80 6.36
CA VAL A 65 -0.89 -29.97 6.65
C VAL A 65 -1.23 -28.49 6.56
N GLN A 66 -1.98 -28.08 5.54
CA GLN A 66 -2.45 -26.69 5.40
C GLN A 66 -3.34 -26.28 6.59
N ALA A 67 -4.25 -27.13 7.01
CA ALA A 67 -5.15 -26.88 8.15
C ALA A 67 -4.37 -26.72 9.48
N SER A 68 -3.33 -27.55 9.68
CA SER A 68 -2.49 -27.51 10.88
C SER A 68 -1.56 -26.30 10.93
N LEU A 69 -1.00 -25.90 9.79
CA LEU A 69 -0.14 -24.71 9.69
C LEU A 69 -0.93 -23.40 9.79
N GLY A 70 -2.21 -23.45 9.47
CA GLY A 70 -3.07 -22.29 9.32
C GLY A 70 -2.81 -21.53 8.02
N ASP A 71 -3.85 -21.26 7.28
CA ASP A 71 -3.78 -20.44 6.07
C ASP A 71 -3.75 -18.96 6.49
N PRO A 72 -2.68 -18.20 6.23
CA PRO A 72 -2.62 -16.79 6.59
C PRO A 72 -3.71 -15.96 5.91
N ARG A 73 -4.25 -16.43 4.78
CA ARG A 73 -5.40 -15.80 4.10
C ARG A 73 -6.72 -15.97 4.86
N LYS A 74 -6.80 -16.98 5.75
CA LYS A 74 -7.94 -17.26 6.60
C LYS A 74 -7.82 -16.69 8.02
N LEU A 75 -6.75 -15.95 8.29
CA LEU A 75 -6.64 -15.25 9.58
C LEU A 75 -7.81 -14.28 9.70
N ASN A 76 -8.72 -14.62 10.63
CA ASN A 76 -9.81 -13.73 11.01
C ASN A 76 -9.24 -12.56 11.82
N HIS A 77 -8.70 -11.57 11.11
CA HIS A 77 -8.23 -10.36 11.76
C HIS A 77 -9.43 -9.63 12.38
N ILE A 78 -9.25 -9.05 13.56
CA ILE A 78 -10.36 -8.42 14.30
C ILE A 78 -11.09 -7.35 13.46
N LEU A 79 -10.35 -6.60 12.64
CA LEU A 79 -10.91 -5.60 11.74
C LEU A 79 -11.75 -6.19 10.59
N GLU A 80 -11.59 -7.47 10.23
CA GLU A 80 -12.41 -8.08 9.18
C GLU A 80 -13.89 -8.10 9.53
N LYS A 81 -14.23 -8.18 10.81
CA LYS A 81 -15.63 -8.12 11.27
C LYS A 81 -16.30 -6.78 10.94
N PHE A 82 -15.51 -5.73 10.86
CA PHE A 82 -15.95 -4.35 10.65
C PHE A 82 -15.66 -3.86 9.23
N TYR A 83 -14.73 -4.52 8.52
CA TYR A 83 -14.35 -4.16 7.15
C TYR A 83 -15.46 -4.55 6.19
N LYS A 84 -16.09 -3.54 5.58
CA LYS A 84 -17.19 -3.72 4.64
C LYS A 84 -16.96 -2.85 3.40
N PRO A 85 -17.40 -3.31 2.22
CA PRO A 85 -17.46 -2.46 1.04
C PRO A 85 -18.25 -1.18 1.33
N ASP A 86 -17.73 -0.04 0.86
CA ASP A 86 -18.37 1.27 0.99
C ASP A 86 -18.77 1.81 -0.39
N PRO A 87 -20.02 1.57 -0.84
CA PRO A 87 -20.50 2.06 -2.13
C PRO A 87 -20.47 3.60 -2.24
N SER A 88 -20.63 4.29 -1.10
CA SER A 88 -20.61 5.75 -1.07
C SER A 88 -19.20 6.30 -1.35
N ALA A 89 -18.16 5.63 -0.81
CA ALA A 89 -16.77 5.95 -1.12
C ALA A 89 -16.48 5.70 -2.61
N VAL A 90 -16.93 4.56 -3.14
CA VAL A 90 -16.79 4.26 -4.58
C VAL A 90 -17.45 5.34 -5.41
N ALA A 91 -18.71 5.67 -5.14
CA ALA A 91 -19.44 6.72 -5.86
C ALA A 91 -18.74 8.09 -5.75
N PHE A 92 -18.18 8.42 -4.57
CA PHE A 92 -17.48 9.70 -4.36
C PHE A 92 -16.19 9.80 -5.18
N PHE A 93 -15.34 8.79 -5.18
CA PHE A 93 -14.03 8.84 -5.84
C PHE A 93 -14.09 8.55 -7.35
N THR A 94 -15.12 7.84 -7.84
CA THR A 94 -15.26 7.53 -9.28
C THR A 94 -16.17 8.50 -10.03
N SER A 95 -16.98 9.32 -9.33
CA SER A 95 -17.94 10.23 -9.97
C SER A 95 -17.24 11.49 -10.47
N GLU A 96 -17.49 11.86 -11.73
CA GLU A 96 -17.06 13.15 -12.29
C GLU A 96 -17.76 14.35 -11.65
N LYS A 97 -18.96 14.15 -11.08
CA LYS A 97 -19.77 15.24 -10.48
C LYS A 97 -19.42 15.53 -9.03
N THR A 98 -19.13 14.51 -8.25
CA THR A 98 -18.81 14.60 -6.81
C THR A 98 -17.35 14.30 -6.54
N GLY A 99 -16.71 13.57 -7.42
CA GLY A 99 -15.32 13.18 -7.32
C GLY A 99 -14.36 14.29 -7.72
N VAL A 100 -13.12 14.07 -7.43
CA VAL A 100 -12.04 14.98 -7.77
C VAL A 100 -11.60 14.67 -9.20
N LYS A 101 -11.91 15.55 -10.13
CA LYS A 101 -11.49 15.40 -11.53
C LYS A 101 -9.98 15.16 -11.62
N GLY A 102 -9.59 14.13 -12.37
CA GLY A 102 -8.19 13.84 -12.64
C GLY A 102 -7.49 12.90 -11.64
N LEU A 103 -8.24 12.25 -10.73
CA LEU A 103 -7.69 11.15 -9.95
C LEU A 103 -7.41 9.94 -10.86
N SER A 104 -6.17 9.42 -10.81
CA SER A 104 -5.86 8.16 -11.49
C SER A 104 -6.64 6.99 -10.87
N PRO A 105 -6.96 5.94 -11.64
CA PRO A 105 -7.67 4.75 -11.12
C PRO A 105 -6.99 4.15 -9.87
N GLU A 106 -5.67 4.08 -9.87
CA GLU A 106 -4.87 3.59 -8.73
C GLU A 106 -5.10 4.43 -7.46
N LYS A 107 -5.19 5.78 -7.61
CA LYS A 107 -5.48 6.66 -6.47
C LYS A 107 -6.93 6.58 -6.02
N GLN A 108 -7.85 6.31 -6.92
CA GLN A 108 -9.25 6.07 -6.56
C GLN A 108 -9.36 4.80 -5.69
N GLU A 109 -8.73 3.70 -6.10
CA GLU A 109 -8.70 2.44 -5.35
C GLU A 109 -8.02 2.61 -3.99
N GLU A 110 -6.86 3.26 -3.93
CA GLU A 110 -6.17 3.58 -2.67
C GLU A 110 -7.08 4.33 -1.70
N TYR A 111 -7.80 5.37 -2.15
CA TYR A 111 -8.67 6.15 -1.29
C TYR A 111 -9.93 5.41 -0.88
N ILE A 112 -10.47 4.55 -1.72
CA ILE A 112 -11.60 3.66 -1.39
C ILE A 112 -11.18 2.68 -0.29
N ILE A 113 -10.02 2.02 -0.43
CA ILE A 113 -9.49 1.11 0.60
C ILE A 113 -9.25 1.87 1.91
N ASN A 114 -8.64 3.05 1.85
CA ASN A 114 -8.41 3.88 3.03
C ASN A 114 -9.72 4.27 3.74
N ALA A 115 -10.78 4.60 3.00
CA ALA A 115 -12.09 4.90 3.56
C ALA A 115 -12.68 3.69 4.28
N GLN A 116 -12.66 2.51 3.64
CA GLN A 116 -13.17 1.27 4.20
C GLN A 116 -12.43 0.87 5.48
N VAL A 117 -11.10 1.02 5.49
CA VAL A 117 -10.27 0.73 6.69
C VAL A 117 -10.54 1.73 7.80
N LEU A 118 -10.71 3.03 7.50
CA LEU A 118 -11.09 4.03 8.50
C LEU A 118 -12.47 3.75 9.11
N ASN A 119 -13.46 3.39 8.28
CA ASN A 119 -14.77 2.98 8.76
C ASN A 119 -14.67 1.78 9.71
N ALA A 120 -13.88 0.76 9.34
CA ALA A 120 -13.65 -0.41 10.18
C ALA A 120 -12.92 -0.05 11.49
N ALA A 121 -11.90 0.82 11.44
CA ALA A 121 -11.15 1.26 12.61
C ALA A 121 -12.02 2.07 13.58
N ILE A 122 -12.87 2.94 13.08
CA ILE A 122 -13.83 3.72 13.89
C ILE A 122 -14.82 2.76 14.56
N ALA A 123 -15.41 1.84 13.80
CA ALA A 123 -16.36 0.86 14.34
C ALA A 123 -15.70 -0.04 15.41
N LEU A 124 -14.45 -0.49 15.21
CA LEU A 124 -13.69 -1.24 16.19
C LEU A 124 -13.42 -0.41 17.46
N ARG A 125 -13.03 0.86 17.30
CA ARG A 125 -12.80 1.78 18.40
C ARG A 125 -14.05 1.95 19.27
N ASP A 126 -15.18 2.18 18.62
CA ASP A 126 -16.46 2.40 19.32
C ASP A 126 -16.93 1.11 20.01
N ALA A 127 -16.79 -0.05 19.37
CA ALA A 127 -17.10 -1.35 19.97
C ALA A 127 -16.25 -1.62 21.22
N ARG A 128 -14.95 -1.28 21.20
CA ARG A 128 -14.06 -1.40 22.36
C ARG A 128 -14.43 -0.45 23.51
N ILE A 129 -14.84 0.77 23.18
CA ILE A 129 -15.33 1.73 24.18
C ILE A 129 -16.57 1.17 24.84
N ASP A 130 -17.56 0.72 24.06
CA ASP A 130 -18.82 0.18 24.58
C ASP A 130 -18.61 -1.06 25.44
N GLU A 131 -17.77 -2.00 24.99
CA GLU A 131 -17.46 -3.20 25.76
C GLU A 131 -16.78 -2.85 27.11
N HIS A 132 -15.81 -1.95 27.07
CA HIS A 132 -15.07 -1.55 28.27
C HIS A 132 -15.94 -0.75 29.24
N LEU A 133 -16.82 0.12 28.73
CA LEU A 133 -17.79 0.85 29.55
C LEU A 133 -18.77 -0.09 30.25
N LYS A 134 -19.28 -1.10 29.54
CA LYS A 134 -20.16 -2.14 30.12
C LYS A 134 -19.47 -2.94 31.23
N ARG A 135 -18.15 -3.19 31.08
CA ARG A 135 -17.37 -4.02 32.03
C ARG A 135 -16.85 -3.23 33.22
N SER A 136 -16.38 -2.00 33.00
CA SER A 136 -15.63 -1.25 34.01
C SER A 136 -16.20 0.14 34.34
N GLY A 137 -17.19 0.60 33.59
CA GLY A 137 -17.74 1.97 33.76
C GLY A 137 -16.76 3.09 33.32
N ARG A 138 -15.62 2.75 32.76
CA ARG A 138 -14.58 3.72 32.39
C ARG A 138 -14.15 3.51 30.93
N ARG A 139 -13.60 4.55 30.29
CA ARG A 139 -12.99 4.41 28.97
C ARG A 139 -11.69 3.63 29.03
N PRO A 140 -11.38 2.80 28.01
CA PRO A 140 -10.13 2.06 27.94
C PRO A 140 -8.94 3.01 27.83
N LYS A 141 -7.85 2.66 28.51
CA LYS A 141 -6.57 3.36 28.37
C LYS A 141 -5.86 2.87 27.10
N ARG A 142 -5.06 3.75 26.46
CA ARG A 142 -4.25 3.42 25.27
C ARG A 142 -5.05 2.87 24.08
N LEU A 143 -6.32 3.28 23.97
CA LEU A 143 -7.22 2.80 22.91
C LEU A 143 -6.68 3.09 21.51
N ASP A 144 -6.20 4.31 21.27
CA ASP A 144 -5.68 4.73 19.95
C ASP A 144 -4.41 3.95 19.56
N GLU A 145 -3.58 3.55 20.54
CA GLU A 145 -2.42 2.70 20.29
C GLU A 145 -2.85 1.30 19.82
N THR A 146 -3.78 0.68 20.56
CA THR A 146 -4.26 -0.67 20.21
C THR A 146 -5.00 -0.72 18.89
N VAL A 147 -5.81 0.31 18.57
CA VAL A 147 -6.48 0.40 17.26
C VAL A 147 -5.46 0.62 16.14
N CYS A 148 -4.43 1.43 16.37
CA CYS A 148 -3.37 1.66 15.39
C CYS A 148 -2.58 0.39 15.09
N ASP A 149 -2.27 -0.42 16.11
CA ASP A 149 -1.57 -1.70 15.94
C ASP A 149 -2.43 -2.70 15.13
N ASP A 150 -3.75 -2.72 15.38
CA ASP A 150 -4.66 -3.54 14.58
C ASP A 150 -4.74 -3.05 13.12
N VAL A 151 -4.85 -1.75 12.88
CA VAL A 151 -4.85 -1.18 11.52
C VAL A 151 -3.55 -1.51 10.79
N ARG A 152 -2.40 -1.38 11.46
CA ARG A 152 -1.09 -1.74 10.89
C ARG A 152 -1.02 -3.23 10.51
N SER A 153 -1.42 -4.12 11.42
CA SER A 153 -1.40 -5.56 11.15
C SER A 153 -2.41 -5.98 10.10
N PHE A 154 -3.53 -5.26 9.97
CA PHE A 154 -4.54 -5.50 8.95
C PHE A 154 -4.03 -5.24 7.52
N ASN A 155 -3.03 -4.40 7.36
CA ASN A 155 -2.43 -4.11 6.04
C ASN A 155 -1.89 -5.38 5.37
N ALA A 156 -1.28 -6.28 6.13
CA ALA A 156 -0.82 -7.58 5.62
C ALA A 156 -1.99 -8.45 5.13
N VAL A 157 -3.10 -8.46 5.87
CA VAL A 157 -4.31 -9.22 5.51
C VAL A 157 -4.95 -8.65 4.23
N LEU A 158 -5.01 -7.31 4.10
CA LEU A 158 -5.53 -6.67 2.89
C LEU A 158 -4.72 -7.04 1.65
N ARG A 159 -3.39 -6.94 1.73
CA ARG A 159 -2.51 -7.32 0.61
C ARG A 159 -2.67 -8.79 0.21
N LEU A 160 -2.80 -9.69 1.18
CA LEU A 160 -3.00 -11.11 0.92
C LEU A 160 -4.35 -11.43 0.27
N LYS A 161 -5.42 -10.76 0.72
CA LYS A 161 -6.78 -11.06 0.27
C LYS A 161 -7.20 -10.29 -0.98
N PHE A 162 -6.75 -9.03 -1.10
CA PHE A 162 -7.22 -8.10 -2.13
C PHE A 162 -6.10 -7.60 -3.05
N GLY A 163 -4.84 -8.00 -2.79
CA GLY A 163 -3.69 -7.58 -3.59
C GLY A 163 -3.13 -6.20 -3.25
N GLU A 164 -3.91 -5.36 -2.58
CA GLU A 164 -3.56 -3.98 -2.25
C GLU A 164 -3.71 -3.71 -0.76
N GLY A 165 -2.88 -2.80 -0.25
CA GLY A 165 -2.91 -2.37 1.14
C GLY A 165 -3.40 -0.93 1.30
N HIS A 166 -3.67 -0.52 2.54
CA HIS A 166 -3.94 0.87 2.86
C HIS A 166 -2.65 1.69 3.03
N THR A 167 -2.77 3.02 2.89
CA THR A 167 -1.68 3.99 3.09
C THR A 167 -1.92 4.90 4.32
N LEU A 168 -2.75 4.46 5.25
CA LEU A 168 -3.07 5.22 6.47
C LEU A 168 -1.85 5.35 7.39
N PRO A 169 -1.80 6.40 8.24
CA PRO A 169 -0.71 6.61 9.16
C PRO A 169 -0.52 5.44 10.15
N GLU A 170 0.73 5.01 10.34
CA GLU A 170 1.10 3.97 11.31
C GLU A 170 1.40 4.55 12.72
N ASN A 171 1.27 5.85 12.89
CA ASN A 171 1.44 6.51 14.18
C ASN A 171 0.08 6.68 14.86
N PRO A 172 -0.11 6.26 16.13
CA PRO A 172 -1.40 6.31 16.82
C PRO A 172 -2.02 7.70 16.88
N ARG A 173 -1.22 8.75 17.16
CA ARG A 173 -1.70 10.12 17.24
C ARG A 173 -2.17 10.63 15.87
N ARG A 174 -1.41 10.34 14.80
CA ARG A 174 -1.77 10.74 13.44
C ARG A 174 -2.98 9.97 12.92
N LEU A 175 -3.10 8.68 13.27
CA LEU A 175 -4.26 7.88 12.89
C LEU A 175 -5.52 8.37 13.62
N ALA A 176 -5.45 8.62 14.92
CA ALA A 176 -6.57 9.16 15.69
C ALA A 176 -7.05 10.52 15.14
N GLU A 177 -6.11 11.41 14.81
CA GLU A 177 -6.41 12.69 14.17
C GLU A 177 -7.05 12.49 12.78
N LYS A 178 -6.53 11.56 11.98
CA LYS A 178 -7.11 11.23 10.67
C LYS A 178 -8.54 10.69 10.79
N MET A 179 -8.79 9.84 11.78
CA MET A 179 -10.15 9.33 12.08
C MET A 179 -11.10 10.45 12.48
N ARG A 180 -10.64 11.41 13.32
CA ARG A 180 -11.43 12.58 13.72
C ARG A 180 -11.80 13.45 12.52
N ILE A 181 -10.81 13.82 11.70
CA ILE A 181 -11.02 14.63 10.51
C ILE A 181 -11.95 13.90 9.51
N TYR A 182 -11.78 12.57 9.37
CA TYR A 182 -12.63 11.77 8.50
C TYR A 182 -14.11 11.77 8.97
N GLN A 183 -14.36 11.76 10.26
CA GLN A 183 -15.71 11.87 10.81
C GLN A 183 -16.33 13.26 10.60
N GLU A 184 -15.51 14.32 10.54
CA GLU A 184 -15.95 15.71 10.32
C GLU A 184 -16.11 16.06 8.83
N GLU A 185 -15.14 15.72 8.00
CA GLU A 185 -15.06 16.12 6.58
C GLU A 185 -15.45 15.02 5.59
N GLY A 186 -15.58 13.77 6.06
CA GLY A 186 -15.86 12.60 5.23
C GLY A 186 -14.68 12.26 4.28
N TYR A 187 -15.02 11.76 3.11
CA TYR A 187 -14.03 11.26 2.12
C TYR A 187 -13.04 12.32 1.63
N ARG A 188 -13.42 13.60 1.72
CA ARG A 188 -12.60 14.70 1.23
C ARG A 188 -11.25 14.80 1.91
N CYS A 189 -11.18 14.45 3.18
CA CYS A 189 -9.95 14.48 3.96
C CYS A 189 -8.89 13.44 3.46
N LEU A 190 -9.31 12.42 2.71
CA LEU A 190 -8.38 11.41 2.15
C LEU A 190 -7.58 11.93 0.97
N ILE A 191 -8.11 12.93 0.28
CA ILE A 191 -7.45 13.55 -0.86
C ILE A 191 -6.30 14.42 -0.34
N THR A 192 -5.11 14.20 -0.88
CA THR A 192 -3.94 14.99 -0.48
C THR A 192 -4.14 16.46 -0.87
N GLY A 193 -3.80 17.40 0.03
CA GLY A 193 -3.90 18.83 -0.23
C GLY A 193 -3.06 19.36 -1.40
N ALA A 194 -2.09 18.54 -1.86
CA ALA A 194 -1.31 18.81 -3.06
C ALA A 194 -2.07 18.45 -4.35
N PHE A 195 -3.16 17.68 -4.27
CA PHE A 195 -3.95 17.29 -5.43
C PHE A 195 -4.70 18.49 -6.00
N GLY A 196 -4.58 18.70 -7.31
CA GLY A 196 -5.20 19.84 -7.99
C GLY A 196 -4.50 21.19 -7.73
N ASN A 197 -3.37 21.20 -7.01
CA ASN A 197 -2.59 22.41 -6.81
C ASN A 197 -1.81 22.75 -8.08
N THR A 198 -2.46 23.50 -8.96
CA THR A 198 -1.86 24.00 -10.21
C THR A 198 -0.75 25.03 -9.96
N ASN A 199 -0.72 25.66 -8.76
CA ASN A 199 0.35 26.57 -8.38
C ASN A 199 1.72 25.91 -8.22
N ALA A 200 1.75 24.58 -7.97
CA ALA A 200 3.00 23.80 -7.99
C ALA A 200 3.42 23.41 -9.41
N ALA A 201 2.52 23.46 -10.37
CA ALA A 201 2.83 23.25 -11.79
C ALA A 201 3.45 24.53 -12.39
N ARG A 202 4.67 24.86 -11.92
CA ARG A 202 5.49 25.95 -12.50
C ARG A 202 5.91 25.68 -13.95
N LYS A 203 5.50 24.57 -14.52
CA LYS A 203 5.83 24.13 -15.89
C LYS A 203 4.58 24.26 -16.77
N THR A 204 4.39 25.43 -17.37
CA THR A 204 3.52 25.52 -18.55
C THR A 204 4.31 25.02 -19.76
N GLU A 205 3.62 24.55 -20.81
CA GLU A 205 4.26 24.16 -22.08
C GLU A 205 5.19 25.26 -22.59
N LYS A 206 4.78 26.52 -22.47
CA LYS A 206 5.60 27.69 -22.80
C LYS A 206 6.88 27.79 -21.98
N THR A 207 6.83 27.47 -20.67
CA THR A 207 8.00 27.48 -19.79
C THR A 207 8.96 26.36 -20.17
N VAL A 208 8.45 25.16 -20.48
CA VAL A 208 9.27 24.04 -20.91
C VAL A 208 9.95 24.37 -22.24
N TYR A 209 9.19 24.85 -23.23
CA TYR A 209 9.73 25.27 -24.51
C TYR A 209 10.83 26.35 -24.39
N LEU A 210 10.60 27.33 -23.52
CA LEU A 210 11.58 28.40 -23.26
C LEU A 210 12.89 27.84 -22.66
N LEU A 211 12.80 26.97 -21.63
CA LEU A 211 13.94 26.35 -21.00
C LEU A 211 14.71 25.45 -21.97
N GLU A 212 13.99 24.63 -22.76
CA GLU A 212 14.58 23.77 -23.78
C GLU A 212 15.29 24.59 -24.88
N SER A 213 14.68 25.69 -25.32
CA SER A 213 15.29 26.57 -26.33
C SER A 213 16.53 27.30 -25.80
N MET A 214 16.53 27.73 -24.53
CA MET A 214 17.71 28.28 -23.85
C MET A 214 18.85 27.26 -23.78
N PHE A 215 18.52 25.99 -23.52
CA PHE A 215 19.51 24.92 -23.45
C PHE A 215 20.04 24.51 -24.82
N ALA A 216 19.16 24.34 -25.81
CA ALA A 216 19.52 23.83 -27.14
C ALA A 216 20.32 24.85 -27.98
N ARG A 217 20.09 26.14 -27.82
CA ARG A 217 20.73 27.21 -28.59
C ARG A 217 22.09 27.64 -28.07
N ASP A 218 22.44 27.26 -26.86
CA ASP A 218 23.76 27.61 -26.32
C ASP A 218 24.83 26.64 -26.84
N LYS A 219 25.75 27.17 -27.59
CA LYS A 219 26.90 26.41 -28.17
C LYS A 219 27.77 25.76 -27.08
N THR A 220 27.75 26.29 -25.89
CA THR A 220 28.58 25.84 -24.75
C THR A 220 27.91 24.74 -23.91
N LYS A 221 26.70 24.28 -24.27
CA LYS A 221 25.89 23.33 -23.48
C LYS A 221 25.83 23.74 -21.99
N PRO A 222 25.04 24.73 -21.64
CA PRO A 222 25.05 25.32 -20.32
C PRO A 222 24.66 24.30 -19.26
N ASN A 223 25.18 24.44 -18.06
CA ASN A 223 24.76 23.68 -16.90
C ASN A 223 23.26 24.00 -16.60
N PRO A 224 22.45 23.06 -16.13
CA PRO A 224 21.08 23.33 -15.67
C PRO A 224 20.94 24.52 -14.70
N THR A 225 21.95 24.74 -13.86
CA THR A 225 22.02 25.91 -12.95
C THR A 225 22.14 27.24 -13.70
N ASP A 226 22.88 27.27 -14.82
CA ASP A 226 23.06 28.49 -15.62
C ASP A 226 21.79 28.81 -16.41
N VAL A 227 21.09 27.77 -16.89
CA VAL A 227 19.77 27.91 -17.52
C VAL A 227 18.75 28.46 -16.52
N ALA A 228 18.75 27.94 -15.29
CA ALA A 228 17.88 28.42 -14.22
C ALA A 228 18.15 29.91 -13.90
N ARG A 229 19.42 30.31 -13.77
CA ARG A 229 19.78 31.72 -13.53
C ARG A 229 19.34 32.66 -14.66
N ARG A 230 19.49 32.23 -15.92
CA ARG A 230 19.01 33.01 -17.08
C ARG A 230 17.50 33.12 -17.10
N TYR A 231 16.82 32.04 -16.74
CA TYR A 231 15.37 32.04 -16.62
C TYR A 231 14.87 32.97 -15.49
N ASP A 232 15.55 32.94 -14.34
CA ASP A 232 15.24 33.84 -13.23
C ASP A 232 15.51 35.30 -13.60
N ALA A 233 16.59 35.58 -14.34
CA ALA A 233 16.92 36.91 -14.85
C ALA A 233 15.88 37.41 -15.87
N PHE A 234 15.35 36.51 -16.72
CA PHE A 234 14.24 36.81 -17.63
C PHE A 234 12.95 37.13 -16.86
N LEU A 235 12.60 36.32 -15.87
CA LEU A 235 11.44 36.58 -15.02
C LEU A 235 11.55 37.90 -14.23
N GLY A 236 12.77 38.25 -13.84
CA GLY A 236 13.09 39.52 -13.16
C GLY A 236 13.15 40.74 -14.09
N GLY A 237 12.96 40.55 -15.39
CA GLY A 237 13.05 41.61 -16.39
C GLY A 237 14.46 42.15 -16.66
N TYR A 238 15.50 41.42 -16.22
CA TYR A 238 16.90 41.79 -16.45
C TYR A 238 17.45 41.37 -17.83
N VAL A 239 16.77 40.44 -18.47
CA VAL A 239 17.14 39.91 -19.80
C VAL A 239 15.89 39.82 -20.65
N GLU A 240 15.98 40.34 -21.87
CA GLU A 240 14.92 40.15 -22.90
C GLU A 240 15.27 38.93 -23.75
N LEU A 241 14.26 38.16 -24.07
CA LEU A 241 14.37 37.00 -24.95
C LEU A 241 13.52 37.25 -26.20
N PHE A 242 14.14 37.08 -27.34
CA PHE A 242 13.47 37.22 -28.63
C PHE A 242 13.19 35.85 -29.23
N ASP A 243 11.97 35.66 -29.73
CA ASP A 243 11.65 34.48 -30.52
C ASP A 243 12.34 34.57 -31.88
N ALA A 244 13.08 33.53 -32.26
CA ALA A 244 13.79 33.52 -33.53
C ALA A 244 12.86 33.47 -34.77
N ALA A 245 11.58 33.14 -34.58
CA ALA A 245 10.59 33.06 -35.63
C ALA A 245 9.80 34.36 -35.82
N THR A 246 9.63 35.13 -34.73
CA THR A 246 8.77 36.34 -34.73
C THR A 246 9.52 37.65 -34.44
N GLY A 247 10.78 37.58 -34.04
CA GLY A 247 11.62 38.73 -33.67
C GLY A 247 11.43 39.22 -32.24
#